data_b4a3e86bdd415ea30b5fe18a043bb367
#
_entry.id   b4a3e86bdd415ea30b5fe18a043bb367
#
_cell.length_a   1.000
_cell.length_b   1.000
_cell.length_c   1.000
_cell.angle_alpha   90.00
_cell.angle_beta   90.00
_cell.angle_gamma   90.00
#
_symmetry.space_group_name_H-M   'P 1'
#
loop_
_entity.id
_entity.type
_entity.pdbx_description
1 polymer ?
#
loop_
_entity_poly.entity_id
_entity_poly.type
_entity_poly.pdbx_seq_one_letter_code
_entity_poly.pdbx_strand_id
1 'polypeptide(L)'
;MKKTHKDTCGTSFHGDTIFISVEELINLLGEPQFQENDGNDKVNYYWDCETEDGELFTIYDWKEYRPISDFEKIEFHIGSFTKEISEKVKSKN
;
A
#
# COMPACT_ATOMS: atom_id res chain seq x y z
N MET A 1 -0.23 -11.09 -5.48
CA MET A 1 -0.80 -9.72 -5.57
C MET A 1 -0.11 -8.93 -6.66
N LYS A 2 -0.81 -7.98 -7.25
CA LYS A 2 -0.31 -7.16 -8.36
C LYS A 2 -1.03 -5.82 -8.37
N LYS A 3 -0.49 -4.85 -9.11
CA LYS A 3 -1.17 -3.57 -9.35
C LYS A 3 -2.45 -3.81 -10.16
N THR A 4 -3.45 -2.95 -9.95
CA THR A 4 -4.70 -2.99 -10.69
C THR A 4 -5.03 -1.60 -11.25
N HIS A 5 -5.80 -1.57 -12.33
CA HIS A 5 -6.41 -0.35 -12.86
C HIS A 5 -7.89 -0.25 -12.47
N LYS A 6 -8.38 -1.21 -11.69
CA LYS A 6 -9.76 -1.20 -11.21
C LYS A 6 -9.94 -0.13 -10.14
N ASP A 7 -11.18 0.35 -9.99
CA ASP A 7 -11.52 1.38 -9.02
C ASP A 7 -11.47 0.82 -7.59
N THR A 8 -10.58 1.36 -6.77
CA THR A 8 -10.44 1.00 -5.35
C THR A 8 -11.18 1.97 -4.43
N CYS A 9 -11.99 2.86 -4.98
CA CYS A 9 -12.78 3.81 -4.20
C CYS A 9 -13.70 3.06 -3.23
N GLY A 10 -13.73 3.52 -1.97
CA GLY A 10 -14.51 2.86 -0.92
C GLY A 10 -13.72 1.88 -0.08
N THR A 11 -12.45 1.62 -0.42
CA THR A 11 -11.57 0.86 0.47
C THR A 11 -11.22 1.70 1.69
N SER A 12 -10.98 1.06 2.81
CA SER A 12 -10.61 1.75 4.04
C SER A 12 -9.61 0.95 4.86
N PHE A 13 -8.96 1.64 5.80
CA PHE A 13 -8.00 1.04 6.70
C PHE A 13 -8.74 0.26 7.80
N HIS A 14 -8.36 -1.00 8.00
CA HIS A 14 -8.96 -1.88 9.01
C HIS A 14 -8.00 -2.26 10.14
N GLY A 15 -6.89 -1.54 10.26
CA GLY A 15 -5.91 -1.77 11.32
C GLY A 15 -4.72 -2.64 10.93
N ASP A 16 -4.67 -3.14 9.71
CA ASP A 16 -3.57 -4.00 9.25
C ASP A 16 -2.52 -3.19 8.51
N THR A 17 -1.25 -3.44 8.84
CA THR A 17 -0.10 -2.80 8.22
C THR A 17 0.91 -3.84 7.74
N ILE A 18 1.78 -3.43 6.82
CA ILE A 18 2.92 -4.24 6.38
C ILE A 18 4.19 -3.46 6.69
N PHE A 19 5.14 -4.08 7.38
CA PHE A 19 6.45 -3.49 7.66
C PHE A 19 7.41 -3.85 6.53
N ILE A 20 7.63 -2.91 5.59
CA ILE A 20 8.31 -3.16 4.33
C ILE A 20 8.92 -1.86 3.79
N SER A 21 9.87 -1.95 2.87
CA SER A 21 10.47 -0.78 2.23
C SER A 21 9.80 -0.48 0.89
N VAL A 22 9.98 0.75 0.40
CA VAL A 22 9.52 1.16 -0.94
C VAL A 22 10.14 0.27 -2.01
N GLU A 23 11.44 -0.03 -1.91
CA GLU A 23 12.12 -0.89 -2.87
C GLU A 23 11.48 -2.26 -2.96
N GLU A 24 11.17 -2.87 -1.82
CA GLU A 24 10.52 -4.18 -1.79
C GLU A 24 9.12 -4.12 -2.42
N LEU A 25 8.37 -3.05 -2.16
CA LEU A 25 7.05 -2.85 -2.76
C LEU A 25 7.13 -2.68 -4.27
N ILE A 26 8.12 -1.92 -4.76
CA ILE A 26 8.34 -1.76 -6.20
C ILE A 26 8.69 -3.11 -6.84
N ASN A 27 9.51 -3.91 -6.18
CA ASN A 27 9.86 -5.24 -6.69
C ASN A 27 8.65 -6.18 -6.77
N LEU A 28 7.72 -6.06 -5.82
CA LEU A 28 6.53 -6.91 -5.78
C LEU A 28 5.41 -6.40 -6.70
N LEU A 29 5.22 -5.10 -6.77
CA LEU A 29 4.03 -4.48 -7.37
C LEU A 29 4.33 -3.60 -8.57
N GLY A 30 5.60 -3.19 -8.76
CA GLY A 30 5.95 -2.19 -9.77
C GLY A 30 5.81 -0.78 -9.21
N GLU A 31 5.87 0.21 -10.09
CA GLU A 31 5.83 1.61 -9.69
C GLU A 31 4.47 1.98 -9.07
N PRO A 32 4.46 2.85 -8.04
CA PRO A 32 3.20 3.28 -7.43
C PRO A 32 2.37 4.15 -8.37
N GLN A 33 1.06 4.16 -8.18
CA GLN A 33 0.16 5.05 -8.92
C GLN A 33 0.37 6.51 -8.53
N PHE A 34 0.74 6.77 -7.27
CA PHE A 34 1.04 8.10 -6.78
C PHE A 34 2.40 8.09 -6.10
N GLN A 35 3.24 9.08 -6.44
CA GLN A 35 4.56 9.22 -5.85
C GLN A 35 4.94 10.69 -5.78
N GLU A 36 4.89 11.26 -4.58
CA GLU A 36 5.43 12.59 -4.27
C GLU A 36 6.12 12.52 -2.92
N ASN A 37 7.36 12.05 -2.93
CA ASN A 37 8.13 11.81 -1.70
C ASN A 37 8.77 13.10 -1.18
N ASP A 38 7.96 14.13 -0.94
CA ASP A 38 8.44 15.43 -0.46
C ASP A 38 8.14 15.68 1.03
N GLY A 39 7.33 14.83 1.65
CA GLY A 39 6.97 14.94 3.06
C GLY A 39 5.90 15.99 3.35
N ASN A 40 5.31 16.61 2.35
CA ASN A 40 4.32 17.68 2.52
C ASN A 40 2.88 17.18 2.62
N ASP A 41 2.62 15.93 2.22
CA ASP A 41 1.29 15.36 2.24
C ASP A 41 1.23 14.17 3.20
N LYS A 42 0.00 13.72 3.50
CA LYS A 42 -0.24 12.55 4.36
C LYS A 42 0.27 11.26 3.73
N VAL A 43 0.37 11.21 2.39
CA VAL A 43 0.77 10.04 1.63
C VAL A 43 1.88 10.45 0.65
N ASN A 44 3.00 9.74 0.69
CA ASN A 44 4.09 9.92 -0.28
C ASN A 44 4.01 8.90 -1.41
N TYR A 45 3.55 7.69 -1.11
CA TYR A 45 3.44 6.57 -2.06
C TYR A 45 2.10 5.89 -1.93
N TYR A 46 1.53 5.48 -3.06
CA TYR A 46 0.22 4.83 -3.08
C TYR A 46 0.16 3.82 -4.22
N TRP A 47 -0.27 2.59 -3.88
CA TRP A 47 -0.49 1.52 -4.86
C TRP A 47 -1.93 1.06 -4.81
N ASP A 48 -2.58 0.97 -5.98
CA ASP A 48 -3.84 0.25 -6.16
C ASP A 48 -3.51 -1.17 -6.58
N CYS A 49 -4.06 -2.16 -5.90
CA CYS A 49 -3.66 -3.55 -6.04
C CYS A 49 -4.86 -4.49 -6.08
N GLU A 50 -4.60 -5.71 -6.52
CA GLU A 50 -5.56 -6.80 -6.40
C GLU A 50 -4.86 -8.10 -6.01
N THR A 51 -5.59 -8.96 -5.29
CA THR A 51 -5.13 -10.29 -4.94
C THR A 51 -5.24 -11.21 -6.16
N GLU A 52 -4.75 -12.44 -6.04
CA GLU A 52 -4.88 -13.45 -7.09
C GLU A 52 -6.35 -13.75 -7.41
N ASP A 53 -7.22 -13.59 -6.42
CA ASP A 53 -8.67 -13.80 -6.57
C ASP A 53 -9.40 -12.57 -7.10
N GLY A 54 -8.69 -11.48 -7.37
CA GLY A 54 -9.27 -10.24 -7.88
C GLY A 54 -9.86 -9.33 -6.81
N GLU A 55 -9.58 -9.58 -5.54
CA GLU A 55 -10.03 -8.72 -4.44
C GLU A 55 -9.16 -7.46 -4.39
N LEU A 56 -9.78 -6.30 -4.30
CA LEU A 56 -9.09 -5.01 -4.39
C LEU A 56 -8.56 -4.58 -3.02
N PHE A 57 -7.37 -4.00 -3.03
CA PHE A 57 -6.79 -3.39 -1.84
C PHE A 57 -5.80 -2.29 -2.24
N THR A 58 -5.42 -1.47 -1.25
CA THR A 58 -4.45 -0.39 -1.45
C THR A 58 -3.32 -0.53 -0.46
N ILE A 59 -2.13 -0.06 -0.84
CA ILE A 59 -0.99 0.04 0.06
C ILE A 59 -0.49 1.47 -0.01
N TYR A 60 -0.30 2.11 1.13
CA TYR A 60 0.15 3.50 1.19
C TYR A 60 0.82 3.77 2.53
N ASP A 61 1.76 4.74 2.56
CA ASP A 61 2.28 5.27 3.80
C ASP A 61 1.27 6.28 4.38
N TRP A 62 1.32 6.51 5.69
CA TRP A 62 0.33 7.37 6.31
C TRP A 62 0.96 8.31 7.34
N LYS A 63 0.84 9.61 7.09
CA LYS A 63 1.26 10.67 8.01
C LYS A 63 2.71 10.61 8.45
N GLU A 64 3.61 10.16 7.58
CA GLU A 64 5.04 10.20 7.88
C GLU A 64 5.56 11.64 7.89
N TYR A 65 4.99 12.51 7.05
CA TYR A 65 5.33 13.93 6.93
C TYR A 65 6.83 14.19 6.78
N ARG A 66 7.49 13.29 6.06
CA ARG A 66 8.91 13.38 5.72
C ARG A 66 9.18 12.57 4.45
N PRO A 67 10.24 12.89 3.70
CA PRO A 67 10.66 12.00 2.62
C PRO A 67 11.06 10.63 3.19
N ILE A 68 10.71 9.57 2.47
CA ILE A 68 10.99 8.19 2.88
C ILE A 68 12.11 7.64 2.00
N SER A 69 13.16 7.09 2.61
CA SER A 69 14.22 6.41 1.89
C SER A 69 13.70 5.11 1.26
N ASP A 70 14.15 4.80 0.03
CA ASP A 70 13.75 3.59 -0.68
C ASP A 70 14.05 2.30 0.08
N PHE A 71 15.05 2.32 0.94
CA PHE A 71 15.52 1.14 1.67
C PHE A 71 15.03 1.07 3.12
N GLU A 72 14.38 2.12 3.59
CA GLU A 72 13.85 2.17 4.95
C GLU A 72 12.57 1.38 5.05
N LYS A 73 12.47 0.48 6.05
CA LYS A 73 11.23 -0.23 6.32
C LYS A 73 10.35 0.61 7.23
N ILE A 74 9.10 0.79 6.82
CA ILE A 74 8.08 1.47 7.62
C ILE A 74 6.80 0.63 7.60
N GLU A 75 5.84 0.97 8.45
CA GLU A 75 4.54 0.34 8.42
C GLU A 75 3.66 1.01 7.36
N PHE A 76 3.46 0.32 6.23
CA PHE A 76 2.50 0.76 5.22
C PHE A 76 1.10 0.28 5.60
N HIS A 77 0.12 1.15 5.42
CA HIS A 77 -1.28 0.81 5.67
C HIS A 77 -1.84 -0.02 4.53
N ILE A 78 -2.71 -0.97 4.87
CA ILE A 78 -3.49 -1.74 3.91
C ILE A 78 -4.93 -1.24 3.98
N GLY A 79 -5.46 -0.75 2.85
CA GLY A 79 -6.87 -0.39 2.72
C GLY A 79 -7.58 -1.47 1.93
N SER A 80 -8.81 -1.81 2.31
CA SER A 80 -9.61 -2.81 1.57
C SER A 80 -11.09 -2.62 1.88
N PHE A 81 -11.96 -3.37 1.18
CA PHE A 81 -13.38 -3.33 1.44
C PHE A 81 -13.77 -4.07 2.72
N THR A 82 -12.98 -5.08 3.12
CA THR A 82 -13.25 -5.86 4.33
C THR A 82 -11.95 -6.13 5.09
N LYS A 83 -12.09 -6.39 6.40
CA LYS A 83 -10.94 -6.74 7.23
C LYS A 83 -10.31 -8.08 6.79
N GLU A 84 -11.12 -9.02 6.31
CA GLU A 84 -10.62 -10.31 5.84
C GLU A 84 -9.65 -10.16 4.67
N ILE A 85 -9.93 -9.23 3.73
CA ILE A 85 -9.02 -8.96 2.62
C ILE A 85 -7.70 -8.40 3.13
N SER A 86 -7.75 -7.43 4.06
CA SER A 86 -6.54 -6.84 4.65
C SER A 86 -5.70 -7.89 5.38
N GLU A 87 -6.33 -8.78 6.14
CA GLU A 87 -5.64 -9.86 6.84
C GLU A 87 -4.97 -10.83 5.86
N LYS A 88 -5.67 -11.17 4.78
CA LYS A 88 -5.15 -12.04 3.72
C LYS A 88 -3.90 -11.42 3.07
N VAL A 89 -3.93 -10.14 2.77
CA VAL A 89 -2.78 -9.43 2.19
C VAL A 89 -1.61 -9.43 3.16
N LYS A 90 -1.86 -9.09 4.42
CA LYS A 90 -0.84 -9.06 5.46
C LYS A 90 -0.17 -10.42 5.64
N SER A 91 -0.93 -11.50 5.63
CA SER A 91 -0.40 -12.85 5.87
C SER A 91 0.48 -13.38 4.74
N LYS A 92 0.44 -12.79 3.56
CA LYS A 92 1.27 -13.17 2.41
C LYS A 92 2.64 -12.48 2.41
N ASN A 93 2.89 -11.66 3.39
CA ASN A 93 4.17 -10.95 3.57
C ASN A 93 4.77 -11.30 4.93
#